data_90a6c943ef33c56e2f1047e4c66b2632
#
_entry.id   90a6c943ef33c56e2f1047e4c66b2632
#
_cell.length_a   1.000
_cell.length_b   1.000
_cell.length_c   1.000
_cell.angle_alpha   90.00
_cell.angle_beta   90.00
_cell.angle_gamma   90.00
#
_symmetry.space_group_name_H-M   'P 1'
#
loop_
_entity.id
_entity.type
_entity.pdbx_description
1 polymer ?
#
loop_
_entity_poly.entity_id
_entity_poly.type
_entity_poly.pdbx_seq_one_letter_code
_entity_poly.pdbx_strand_id
1 'polypeptide(L)'
;MLKRQVTNVNFSGAGQGAGAGASEAHSSVSPSPTGAPVAGDKIDPSALPPLAATSPDTDDNSGEDSGLVGSGAGVPLPSGLTFRFMGHEGRTLTPAADELLASLAARNVHDVVVSAPPLKLEPRYRRVFTPDAVAFVASMCRTFDGQISEMLRCREEKDAQLAGNMLPGFLPHTTHIKRGSWKISPLPARLMDRRVDIGDVATHDARALLAALNSGAQGVQADFDDGHCPTWERTILGLDNVIQACLGKLTYTDQETGEVVSMKRDSDSAVMMSRPRAWNMRERHMMVAGREVLGAMVDFALIMFHAGQSMHTRGVGPFFYLSKVETHQEARLWNDIFTWTEQRLELPRGCIKGCVLIENVLASFEAEEILYELRTHSAGLNCGMWDYAASFIAKFRHRPEFVLPDRSVYVNMDAHFMRAYRDNVIRICHRRGAPATGGMSPVARPGSDLRFPNLPITRRDIDM
;
A
#
# COMPACT_ATOMS: atom_id res chain seq x y z
N MET A 1 -7.88 28.14 2.21
CA MET A 1 -7.85 26.68 1.86
C MET A 1 -6.68 26.44 0.91
N LEU A 2 -5.63 25.80 1.41
CA LEU A 2 -4.43 25.53 0.60
C LEU A 2 -4.71 24.31 -0.30
N LYS A 3 -4.82 24.53 -1.61
CA LYS A 3 -4.68 23.44 -2.59
C LYS A 3 -3.20 23.03 -2.62
N ARG A 4 -2.84 21.97 -1.92
CA ARG A 4 -1.56 21.29 -2.13
C ARG A 4 -1.72 20.41 -3.36
N GLN A 5 -1.31 20.92 -4.51
CA GLN A 5 -1.04 20.05 -5.66
C GLN A 5 0.41 19.61 -5.54
N VAL A 6 0.60 18.34 -5.36
CA VAL A 6 1.91 17.71 -5.33
C VAL A 6 1.99 16.78 -6.52
N THR A 7 2.99 16.97 -7.35
CA THR A 7 3.18 16.21 -8.59
C THR A 7 4.29 15.18 -8.41
N ASN A 8 3.97 13.91 -8.59
CA ASN A 8 4.96 12.85 -8.80
C ASN A 8 5.35 12.85 -10.28
N VAL A 9 6.63 12.90 -10.59
CA VAL A 9 7.14 12.86 -11.95
C VAL A 9 7.68 11.47 -12.27
N ASN A 10 7.25 10.94 -13.41
CA ASN A 10 7.68 9.63 -13.89
C ASN A 10 8.97 9.75 -14.71
N PHE A 11 10.03 9.05 -14.30
CA PHE A 11 11.29 9.00 -15.03
C PHE A 11 11.26 7.90 -16.10
N SER A 12 10.71 8.20 -17.27
CA SER A 12 10.98 7.39 -18.46
C SER A 12 12.24 7.98 -19.13
N GLY A 13 13.40 7.43 -18.82
CA GLY A 13 14.64 7.81 -19.44
C GLY A 13 14.74 7.30 -20.88
N ALA A 14 14.46 8.16 -21.84
CA ALA A 14 14.92 7.98 -23.20
C ALA A 14 16.34 8.56 -23.28
N GLY A 15 17.33 7.68 -23.25
CA GLY A 15 18.71 8.05 -23.51
C GLY A 15 18.88 8.39 -25.00
N GLN A 16 19.00 9.68 -25.32
CA GLN A 16 19.56 10.11 -26.59
C GLN A 16 21.07 10.35 -26.41
N GLY A 17 21.84 9.38 -26.85
CA GLY A 17 23.27 9.56 -27.07
C GLY A 17 23.51 10.20 -28.43
N ALA A 18 24.15 11.35 -28.43
CA ALA A 18 24.72 11.93 -29.64
C ALA A 18 26.01 11.18 -30.00
N GLY A 19 26.04 10.54 -31.15
CA GLY A 19 27.23 9.91 -31.73
C GLY A 19 27.47 10.45 -33.12
N ALA A 20 28.69 10.84 -33.38
CA ALA A 20 29.18 11.25 -34.68
C ALA A 20 29.71 10.02 -35.48
N GLY A 21 29.35 9.99 -36.73
CA GLY A 21 29.84 9.42 -37.98
C GLY A 21 30.81 8.22 -38.05
N ALA A 22 30.51 7.30 -38.90
CA ALA A 22 31.17 6.93 -40.16
C ALA A 22 30.86 5.50 -40.64
N SER A 23 30.42 5.46 -41.90
CA SER A 23 30.62 4.51 -43.00
C SER A 23 30.33 3.00 -42.86
N GLU A 24 29.34 2.62 -43.65
CA GLU A 24 29.22 1.49 -44.59
C GLU A 24 29.93 0.14 -44.37
N ALA A 25 29.14 -0.93 -44.31
CA ALA A 25 29.32 -2.10 -45.20
C ALA A 25 28.09 -3.02 -45.15
N HIS A 26 27.58 -3.31 -46.35
CA HIS A 26 26.50 -4.26 -46.63
C HIS A 26 26.87 -5.69 -46.31
N SER A 27 25.99 -6.49 -45.74
CA SER A 27 25.77 -7.85 -46.21
C SER A 27 24.39 -8.36 -45.77
N SER A 28 23.64 -8.74 -46.79
CA SER A 28 22.35 -9.38 -46.82
C SER A 28 22.39 -10.83 -46.36
N VAL A 29 21.48 -11.26 -45.47
CA VAL A 29 21.00 -12.66 -45.44
C VAL A 29 19.53 -12.68 -45.08
N SER A 30 18.75 -13.32 -45.95
CA SER A 30 17.30 -13.49 -45.91
C SER A 30 16.85 -14.60 -44.94
N PRO A 31 15.56 -14.71 -44.65
CA PRO A 31 15.00 -15.60 -43.63
C PRO A 31 14.42 -16.89 -44.16
N SER A 32 14.26 -17.90 -43.33
CA SER A 32 13.19 -18.92 -43.34
C SER A 32 13.48 -20.07 -42.38
N PRO A 33 12.53 -20.96 -42.08
CA PRO A 33 11.15 -20.76 -41.64
C PRO A 33 10.73 -21.61 -40.41
N THR A 34 9.53 -21.30 -39.88
CA THR A 34 8.53 -22.22 -39.26
C THR A 34 8.96 -23.29 -38.25
N GLY A 35 8.52 -23.12 -37.03
CA GLY A 35 8.34 -24.20 -36.03
C GLY A 35 7.02 -24.03 -35.31
N ALA A 36 6.21 -25.08 -35.32
CA ALA A 36 4.84 -25.17 -34.79
C ALA A 36 4.77 -25.14 -33.26
N PRO A 37 3.60 -24.89 -32.66
CA PRO A 37 3.45 -24.72 -31.20
C PRO A 37 3.55 -26.07 -30.49
N VAL A 38 4.33 -26.09 -29.41
CA VAL A 38 4.42 -27.22 -28.49
C VAL A 38 3.24 -27.09 -27.49
N ALA A 39 2.50 -28.20 -27.37
CA ALA A 39 1.34 -28.35 -26.51
C ALA A 39 1.72 -28.14 -25.02
N GLY A 40 0.84 -27.45 -24.29
CA GLY A 40 0.99 -27.22 -22.87
C GLY A 40 0.82 -28.49 -22.05
N ASP A 41 1.78 -28.78 -21.20
CA ASP A 41 1.66 -29.79 -20.15
C ASP A 41 0.70 -29.31 -19.07
N LYS A 42 -0.37 -30.07 -18.89
CA LYS A 42 -1.31 -29.93 -17.77
C LYS A 42 -0.63 -30.47 -16.51
N ILE A 43 -0.36 -29.58 -15.55
CA ILE A 43 0.10 -29.96 -14.22
C ILE A 43 -1.10 -30.48 -13.43
N ASP A 44 -1.00 -31.72 -12.99
CA ASP A 44 -1.97 -32.42 -12.12
C ASP A 44 -1.98 -31.79 -10.71
N PRO A 45 -3.13 -31.35 -10.19
CA PRO A 45 -3.23 -30.73 -8.86
C PRO A 45 -3.05 -31.68 -7.67
N SER A 46 -2.90 -32.98 -7.91
CA SER A 46 -2.83 -33.99 -6.83
C SER A 46 -1.43 -34.32 -6.31
N ALA A 47 -0.38 -33.67 -6.84
CA ALA A 47 1.02 -33.96 -6.50
C ALA A 47 1.66 -32.90 -5.61
N LEU A 48 1.07 -32.59 -4.45
CA LEU A 48 1.75 -31.89 -3.37
C LEU A 48 1.89 -32.81 -2.17
N PRO A 49 3.10 -33.01 -1.60
CA PRO A 49 3.30 -33.83 -0.44
C PRO A 49 2.70 -33.17 0.82
N PRO A 50 2.18 -33.94 1.77
CA PRO A 50 1.62 -33.41 3.01
C PRO A 50 2.73 -32.83 3.89
N LEU A 51 2.48 -31.66 4.48
CA LEU A 51 3.33 -31.06 5.49
C LEU A 51 3.41 -31.96 6.72
N ALA A 52 4.60 -32.42 7.04
CA ALA A 52 4.88 -33.23 8.21
C ALA A 52 4.68 -32.40 9.49
N ALA A 53 3.79 -32.91 10.36
CA ALA A 53 3.67 -32.43 11.73
C ALA A 53 4.87 -32.98 12.52
N THR A 54 5.72 -32.09 13.03
CA THR A 54 6.73 -32.47 14.02
C THR A 54 6.13 -32.39 15.40
N SER A 55 6.04 -33.56 16.04
CA SER A 55 5.75 -33.71 17.48
C SER A 55 6.99 -33.32 18.30
N PRO A 56 6.85 -32.72 19.48
CA PRO A 56 7.97 -32.47 20.36
C PRO A 56 8.30 -33.72 21.19
N ASP A 57 9.58 -34.07 21.18
CA ASP A 57 10.16 -35.06 22.09
C ASP A 57 10.14 -34.55 23.53
N THR A 58 9.75 -35.47 24.41
CA THR A 58 9.79 -35.36 25.87
C THR A 58 11.19 -35.63 26.35
N ASP A 59 11.77 -34.73 27.14
CA ASP A 59 12.76 -35.10 28.14
C ASP A 59 12.48 -34.38 29.47
N ASP A 60 12.43 -35.28 30.48
CA ASP A 60 12.13 -35.10 31.87
C ASP A 60 13.27 -34.40 32.60
N ASN A 61 13.03 -33.37 33.40
CA ASN A 61 13.68 -33.31 34.71
C ASN A 61 12.97 -32.38 35.71
N SER A 62 12.81 -32.96 36.89
CA SER A 62 12.12 -32.54 38.09
C SER A 62 12.61 -31.27 38.76
N GLY A 63 11.68 -30.47 39.33
CA GLY A 63 11.97 -29.43 40.33
C GLY A 63 10.69 -28.69 40.75
N GLU A 64 10.19 -29.03 41.94
CA GLU A 64 9.01 -28.53 42.64
C GLU A 64 8.97 -26.97 42.73
N ASP A 65 7.83 -26.31 42.49
CA ASP A 65 6.92 -25.83 43.53
C ASP A 65 5.70 -25.08 42.96
N SER A 66 4.59 -25.45 43.51
CA SER A 66 3.28 -24.83 43.75
C SER A 66 2.63 -23.85 42.73
N GLY A 67 1.48 -24.29 42.20
CA GLY A 67 0.29 -23.49 42.25
C GLY A 67 -0.41 -23.11 40.97
N LEU A 68 -1.49 -23.86 40.66
CA LEU A 68 -2.64 -23.53 39.81
C LEU A 68 -2.53 -23.80 38.29
N VAL A 69 -2.75 -25.07 37.98
CA VAL A 69 -3.18 -25.58 36.66
C VAL A 69 -4.69 -25.34 36.50
N GLY A 70 -5.07 -24.56 35.52
CA GLY A 70 -6.43 -24.48 35.03
C GLY A 70 -6.50 -24.99 33.60
N SER A 71 -7.03 -26.21 33.44
CA SER A 71 -7.28 -26.92 32.18
C SER A 71 -8.16 -26.10 31.24
N GLY A 72 -7.75 -25.94 29.97
CA GLY A 72 -8.51 -25.31 28.91
C GLY A 72 -9.75 -26.12 28.52
N ALA A 73 -10.89 -25.76 29.06
CA ALA A 73 -12.20 -25.97 28.48
C ALA A 73 -12.79 -24.59 28.20
N GLY A 74 -13.26 -24.36 26.97
CA GLY A 74 -13.84 -23.07 26.57
C GLY A 74 -14.94 -22.65 27.52
N VAL A 75 -14.71 -21.57 28.24
CA VAL A 75 -15.70 -20.94 29.11
C VAL A 75 -16.73 -20.27 28.19
N PRO A 76 -18.02 -20.62 28.28
CA PRO A 76 -19.07 -19.86 27.60
C PRO A 76 -19.10 -18.45 28.17
N LEU A 77 -19.01 -17.43 27.29
CA LEU A 77 -19.11 -16.04 27.67
C LEU A 77 -20.46 -15.79 28.37
N PRO A 78 -20.50 -15.08 29.51
CA PRO A 78 -21.76 -14.75 30.15
C PRO A 78 -22.59 -13.84 29.23
N SER A 79 -23.84 -14.19 29.04
CA SER A 79 -24.86 -13.34 28.41
C SER A 79 -24.98 -12.04 29.23
N GLY A 80 -24.35 -10.95 28.76
CA GLY A 80 -24.40 -9.67 29.45
C GLY A 80 -23.10 -8.85 29.44
N LEU A 81 -22.06 -9.24 28.72
CA LEU A 81 -20.85 -8.43 28.58
C LEU A 81 -21.11 -7.27 27.62
N THR A 82 -21.51 -6.13 28.20
CA THR A 82 -21.40 -4.82 27.56
C THR A 82 -19.91 -4.46 27.53
N PHE A 83 -19.25 -4.60 26.38
CA PHE A 83 -17.89 -4.14 26.21
C PHE A 83 -17.89 -2.60 26.32
N ARG A 84 -17.39 -2.10 27.44
CA ARG A 84 -17.08 -0.67 27.57
C ARG A 84 -15.79 -0.39 26.82
N PHE A 85 -15.90 0.22 25.64
CA PHE A 85 -14.77 0.83 24.98
C PHE A 85 -14.23 1.97 25.84
N MET A 86 -12.95 1.95 26.18
CA MET A 86 -12.29 3.08 26.84
C MET A 86 -12.43 4.33 25.95
N GLY A 87 -13.19 5.32 26.43
CA GLY A 87 -13.38 6.60 25.75
C GLY A 87 -14.78 6.91 25.23
N HIS A 88 -15.76 6.02 25.40
CA HIS A 88 -17.15 6.27 24.95
C HIS A 88 -18.20 6.01 26.04
N GLU A 89 -18.02 6.58 27.23
CA GLU A 89 -19.09 6.62 28.22
C GLU A 89 -20.24 7.48 27.67
N GLY A 90 -21.37 6.85 27.39
CA GLY A 90 -22.63 7.53 27.08
C GLY A 90 -23.02 7.68 25.61
N ARG A 91 -22.33 7.04 24.65
CA ARG A 91 -22.81 7.03 23.26
C ARG A 91 -23.80 5.88 23.04
N THR A 92 -25.02 6.23 22.74
CA THR A 92 -26.07 5.30 22.28
C THR A 92 -25.56 4.60 21.02
N LEU A 93 -25.64 3.26 20.98
CA LEU A 93 -25.38 2.50 19.76
C LEU A 93 -26.33 3.02 18.69
N THR A 94 -25.82 3.26 17.48
CA THR A 94 -26.70 3.67 16.37
C THR A 94 -27.39 2.44 15.80
N PRO A 95 -28.62 2.56 15.29
CA PRO A 95 -29.32 1.42 14.68
C PRO A 95 -28.50 0.67 13.65
N ALA A 96 -27.65 1.38 12.88
CA ALA A 96 -26.79 0.78 11.88
C ALA A 96 -25.73 -0.18 12.46
N ALA A 97 -25.15 0.16 13.62
CA ALA A 97 -24.17 -0.68 14.28
C ALA A 97 -24.82 -1.92 14.91
N ASP A 98 -25.99 -1.77 15.53
CA ASP A 98 -26.74 -2.88 16.11
C ASP A 98 -27.18 -3.88 15.04
N GLU A 99 -27.71 -3.39 13.92
CA GLU A 99 -28.08 -4.24 12.79
C GLU A 99 -26.89 -4.98 12.18
N LEU A 100 -25.72 -4.33 12.07
CA LEU A 100 -24.49 -4.97 11.61
C LEU A 100 -24.09 -6.10 12.55
N LEU A 101 -24.03 -5.85 13.86
CA LEU A 101 -23.63 -6.85 14.85
C LEU A 101 -24.61 -8.02 14.89
N ALA A 102 -25.92 -7.76 14.85
CA ALA A 102 -26.95 -8.79 14.76
C ALA A 102 -26.81 -9.66 13.49
N SER A 103 -26.52 -9.01 12.36
CA SER A 103 -26.30 -9.71 11.08
C SER A 103 -25.03 -10.55 11.07
N LEU A 104 -23.95 -10.10 11.71
CA LEU A 104 -22.72 -10.86 11.90
C LEU A 104 -22.94 -12.08 12.82
N ALA A 105 -23.65 -11.89 13.92
CA ALA A 105 -24.01 -12.96 14.86
C ALA A 105 -24.85 -14.05 14.16
N ALA A 106 -25.82 -13.67 13.33
CA ALA A 106 -26.62 -14.60 12.54
C ALA A 106 -25.77 -15.45 11.54
N ARG A 107 -24.56 -15.00 11.22
CA ARG A 107 -23.57 -15.71 10.37
C ARG A 107 -22.48 -16.42 11.16
N ASN A 108 -22.66 -16.59 12.47
CA ASN A 108 -21.67 -17.15 13.39
C ASN A 108 -20.33 -16.36 13.43
N VAL A 109 -20.36 -15.05 13.19
CA VAL A 109 -19.21 -14.16 13.33
C VAL A 109 -19.40 -13.36 14.62
N HIS A 110 -18.88 -13.88 15.74
CA HIS A 110 -19.10 -13.32 17.09
C HIS A 110 -17.90 -12.57 17.65
N ASP A 111 -16.74 -12.68 17.02
CA ASP A 111 -15.48 -12.13 17.49
C ASP A 111 -15.09 -10.83 16.77
N VAL A 112 -16.03 -10.18 16.10
CA VAL A 112 -15.84 -8.94 15.39
C VAL A 112 -16.68 -7.83 16.02
N VAL A 113 -16.05 -6.70 16.28
CA VAL A 113 -16.72 -5.49 16.76
C VAL A 113 -16.35 -4.33 15.84
N VAL A 114 -17.36 -3.54 15.45
CA VAL A 114 -17.17 -2.30 14.69
C VAL A 114 -17.91 -1.19 15.43
N SER A 115 -17.21 -0.08 15.67
CA SER A 115 -17.79 1.07 16.37
C SER A 115 -18.95 1.70 15.61
N ALA A 116 -19.94 2.21 16.33
CA ALA A 116 -21.03 2.95 15.75
C ALA A 116 -20.55 4.22 15.01
N PRO A 117 -21.16 4.56 13.87
CA PRO A 117 -20.87 5.81 13.17
C PRO A 117 -21.51 7.01 13.86
N PRO A 118 -21.06 8.24 13.60
CA PRO A 118 -21.89 9.43 13.84
C PRO A 118 -23.21 9.33 13.07
N LEU A 119 -24.34 9.75 13.66
CA LEU A 119 -25.69 9.63 13.06
C LEU A 119 -25.76 10.13 11.61
N LYS A 120 -25.12 11.27 11.31
CA LYS A 120 -25.08 11.85 9.95
C LYS A 120 -24.39 10.96 8.92
N LEU A 121 -23.60 9.98 9.35
CA LEU A 121 -22.84 9.08 8.47
C LEU A 121 -23.43 7.67 8.39
N GLU A 122 -24.54 7.37 9.07
CA GLU A 122 -25.16 6.05 8.97
C GLU A 122 -25.40 5.54 7.55
N PRO A 123 -25.88 6.35 6.59
CA PRO A 123 -26.08 5.89 5.22
C PRO A 123 -24.78 5.46 4.54
N ARG A 124 -23.66 6.16 4.81
CA ARG A 124 -22.34 5.80 4.28
C ARG A 124 -21.77 4.56 4.98
N TYR A 125 -21.91 4.51 6.30
CA TYR A 125 -21.51 3.36 7.10
C TYR A 125 -22.17 2.07 6.60
N ARG A 126 -23.49 2.08 6.39
CA ARG A 126 -24.25 0.91 5.87
C ARG A 126 -23.76 0.45 4.49
N ARG A 127 -23.29 1.38 3.63
CA ARG A 127 -22.72 1.02 2.33
C ARG A 127 -21.34 0.38 2.44
N VAL A 128 -20.51 0.87 3.35
CA VAL A 128 -19.11 0.45 3.50
C VAL A 128 -19.00 -0.82 4.37
N PHE A 129 -19.62 -0.79 5.55
CA PHE A 129 -19.53 -1.87 6.54
C PHE A 129 -20.72 -2.84 6.43
N THR A 130 -20.90 -3.42 5.23
CA THR A 130 -21.88 -4.49 5.08
C THR A 130 -21.41 -5.74 5.83
N PRO A 131 -22.32 -6.62 6.31
CA PRO A 131 -21.93 -7.82 7.05
C PRO A 131 -20.95 -8.72 6.27
N ASP A 132 -21.11 -8.84 4.95
CA ASP A 132 -20.20 -9.63 4.11
C ASP A 132 -18.83 -8.98 3.97
N ALA A 133 -18.77 -7.64 3.80
CA ALA A 133 -17.52 -6.90 3.74
C ALA A 133 -16.75 -7.00 5.07
N VAL A 134 -17.44 -6.86 6.21
CA VAL A 134 -16.82 -6.99 7.54
C VAL A 134 -16.34 -8.43 7.79
N ALA A 135 -17.11 -9.43 7.40
CA ALA A 135 -16.68 -10.82 7.47
C ALA A 135 -15.46 -11.11 6.59
N PHE A 136 -15.37 -10.48 5.42
CA PHE A 136 -14.20 -10.56 4.53
C PHE A 136 -12.96 -9.95 5.19
N VAL A 137 -13.06 -8.75 5.77
CA VAL A 137 -11.97 -8.12 6.55
C VAL A 137 -11.53 -9.04 7.67
N ALA A 138 -12.46 -9.57 8.45
CA ALA A 138 -12.16 -10.46 9.57
C ALA A 138 -11.47 -11.75 9.13
N SER A 139 -11.90 -12.33 8.00
CA SER A 139 -11.25 -13.52 7.42
C SER A 139 -9.81 -13.22 7.01
N MET A 140 -9.55 -12.09 6.36
CA MET A 140 -8.21 -11.65 5.99
C MET A 140 -7.34 -11.45 7.23
N CYS A 141 -7.84 -10.75 8.25
CA CYS A 141 -7.11 -10.51 9.48
C CYS A 141 -6.70 -11.82 10.16
N ARG A 142 -7.62 -12.79 10.29
CA ARG A 142 -7.31 -14.09 10.91
C ARG A 142 -6.28 -14.89 10.10
N THR A 143 -6.35 -14.80 8.78
CA THR A 143 -5.42 -15.53 7.89
C THR A 143 -3.99 -15.01 8.04
N PHE A 144 -3.80 -13.70 8.17
CA PHE A 144 -2.48 -13.08 8.16
C PHE A 144 -1.97 -12.63 9.52
N ASP A 145 -2.73 -12.79 10.59
CA ASP A 145 -2.39 -12.31 11.93
C ASP A 145 -1.03 -12.78 12.45
N GLY A 146 -0.71 -14.06 12.27
CA GLY A 146 0.58 -14.60 12.68
C GLY A 146 1.75 -13.99 11.92
N GLN A 147 1.62 -13.86 10.60
CA GLN A 147 2.65 -13.26 9.75
C GLN A 147 2.83 -11.77 10.05
N ILE A 148 1.73 -11.05 10.29
CA ILE A 148 1.76 -9.63 10.69
C ILE A 148 2.45 -9.46 12.05
N SER A 149 2.10 -10.28 13.02
CA SER A 149 2.70 -10.22 14.37
C SER A 149 4.20 -10.49 14.31
N GLU A 150 4.62 -11.47 13.53
CA GLU A 150 6.04 -11.78 13.32
C GLU A 150 6.76 -10.64 12.59
N MET A 151 6.16 -10.06 11.57
CA MET A 151 6.73 -8.92 10.85
C MET A 151 6.97 -7.72 11.78
N LEU A 152 5.99 -7.39 12.64
CA LEU A 152 6.12 -6.30 13.60
C LEU A 152 7.22 -6.58 14.63
N ARG A 153 7.32 -7.82 15.11
CA ARG A 153 8.41 -8.26 16.01
C ARG A 153 9.79 -8.12 15.35
N CYS A 154 9.91 -8.52 14.08
CA CYS A 154 11.14 -8.36 13.32
C CYS A 154 11.56 -6.89 13.14
N ARG A 155 10.60 -5.96 13.01
CA ARG A 155 10.91 -4.51 13.00
C ARG A 155 11.52 -4.05 14.30
N GLU A 156 10.94 -4.43 15.45
CA GLU A 156 11.44 -4.08 16.77
C GLU A 156 12.86 -4.63 17.00
N GLU A 157 13.09 -5.88 16.62
CA GLU A 157 14.43 -6.49 16.70
C GLU A 157 15.44 -5.78 15.81
N LYS A 158 15.05 -5.41 14.60
CA LYS A 158 15.91 -4.67 13.68
C LYS A 158 16.28 -3.30 14.23
N ASP A 159 15.33 -2.59 14.82
CA ASP A 159 15.57 -1.30 15.46
C ASP A 159 16.54 -1.44 16.67
N ALA A 160 16.38 -2.48 17.48
CA ALA A 160 17.31 -2.77 18.57
C ALA A 160 18.73 -3.09 18.07
N GLN A 161 18.85 -3.85 16.99
CA GLN A 161 20.15 -4.14 16.35
C GLN A 161 20.84 -2.88 15.81
N LEU A 162 20.09 -1.98 15.18
CA LEU A 162 20.60 -0.70 14.68
C LEU A 162 21.08 0.21 15.84
N ALA A 163 20.34 0.24 16.94
CA ALA A 163 20.74 0.95 18.14
C ALA A 163 22.03 0.36 18.76
N GLY A 164 22.25 -0.95 18.58
CA GLY A 164 23.40 -1.71 19.08
C GLY A 164 24.62 -1.78 18.15
N ASN A 165 24.82 -0.82 17.25
CA ASN A 165 25.97 -0.71 16.32
C ASN A 165 25.91 -1.53 15.02
N MET A 166 24.84 -2.24 14.69
CA MET A 166 24.70 -2.83 13.37
C MET A 166 24.39 -1.73 12.33
N LEU A 167 25.00 -1.83 11.16
CA LEU A 167 24.66 -1.01 10.01
C LEU A 167 23.81 -1.81 9.01
N PRO A 168 22.85 -1.18 8.34
CA PRO A 168 22.15 -1.84 7.24
C PRO A 168 23.09 -2.08 6.06
N GLY A 169 22.80 -3.11 5.29
CA GLY A 169 23.59 -3.45 4.11
C GLY A 169 22.83 -4.34 3.15
N PHE A 170 23.39 -4.54 1.98
CA PHE A 170 22.82 -5.47 1.00
C PHE A 170 22.87 -6.91 1.53
N LEU A 171 21.80 -7.65 1.28
CA LEU A 171 21.66 -9.03 1.75
C LEU A 171 22.56 -9.98 0.94
N PRO A 172 23.50 -10.70 1.59
CA PRO A 172 24.40 -11.61 0.87
C PRO A 172 23.72 -12.87 0.38
N HIS A 173 22.70 -13.36 1.11
CA HIS A 173 21.97 -14.59 0.79
C HIS A 173 20.99 -14.45 -0.38
N THR A 174 20.67 -13.23 -0.81
CA THR A 174 19.78 -12.93 -1.95
C THR A 174 20.52 -12.70 -3.27
N THR A 175 21.80 -13.08 -3.35
CA THR A 175 22.62 -12.92 -4.56
C THR A 175 21.97 -13.53 -5.80
N HIS A 176 21.22 -14.62 -5.65
CA HIS A 176 20.46 -15.25 -6.73
C HIS A 176 19.40 -14.32 -7.33
N ILE A 177 18.74 -13.48 -6.55
CA ILE A 177 17.79 -12.46 -6.99
C ILE A 177 18.53 -11.42 -7.84
N LYS A 178 19.65 -10.91 -7.31
CA LYS A 178 20.44 -9.86 -7.98
C LYS A 178 21.08 -10.33 -9.29
N ARG A 179 21.49 -11.60 -9.38
CA ARG A 179 22.11 -12.19 -10.57
C ARG A 179 21.10 -12.77 -11.56
N GLY A 180 19.89 -13.08 -11.12
CA GLY A 180 18.84 -13.67 -11.96
C GLY A 180 18.37 -12.72 -13.06
N SER A 181 17.85 -13.29 -14.14
CA SER A 181 17.36 -12.57 -15.33
C SER A 181 15.86 -12.23 -15.27
N TRP A 182 15.23 -12.33 -14.12
CA TRP A 182 13.81 -12.07 -13.95
C TRP A 182 13.42 -10.62 -14.25
N LYS A 183 12.16 -10.42 -14.59
CA LYS A 183 11.47 -9.16 -14.82
C LYS A 183 10.15 -9.16 -14.05
N ILE A 184 9.55 -7.99 -13.84
CA ILE A 184 8.17 -7.91 -13.38
C ILE A 184 7.20 -8.38 -14.46
N SER A 185 6.00 -8.80 -14.06
CA SER A 185 4.92 -9.09 -15.01
C SER A 185 4.54 -7.82 -15.80
N PRO A 186 4.07 -7.96 -17.04
CA PRO A 186 3.64 -6.81 -17.84
C PRO A 186 2.63 -5.93 -17.11
N LEU A 187 2.77 -4.63 -17.30
CA LEU A 187 1.85 -3.66 -16.71
C LEU A 187 0.56 -3.53 -17.53
N PRO A 188 -0.57 -3.31 -16.88
CA PRO A 188 -1.78 -2.88 -17.56
C PRO A 188 -1.55 -1.58 -18.35
N ALA A 189 -2.22 -1.43 -19.49
CA ALA A 189 -2.06 -0.26 -20.38
C ALA A 189 -2.25 1.09 -19.63
N ARG A 190 -3.16 1.13 -18.68
CA ARG A 190 -3.44 2.31 -17.84
C ARG A 190 -2.26 2.74 -16.96
N LEU A 191 -1.31 1.85 -16.66
CA LEU A 191 -0.13 2.15 -15.85
C LEU A 191 1.12 2.44 -16.69
N MET A 192 1.03 2.41 -18.02
CA MET A 192 2.19 2.63 -18.89
C MET A 192 2.59 4.11 -19.03
N ASP A 193 1.64 5.03 -18.91
CA ASP A 193 1.89 6.47 -18.92
C ASP A 193 1.49 7.09 -17.58
N ARG A 194 2.49 7.44 -16.78
CA ARG A 194 2.33 8.01 -15.44
C ARG A 194 3.33 9.15 -15.24
N ARG A 195 3.31 10.11 -16.15
CA ARG A 195 4.22 11.26 -16.12
C ARG A 195 3.97 12.21 -14.97
N VAL A 196 2.68 12.35 -14.59
CA VAL A 196 2.27 13.19 -13.47
C VAL A 196 1.27 12.41 -12.62
N ASP A 197 1.63 12.12 -11.38
CA ASP A 197 0.73 11.60 -10.35
C ASP A 197 0.48 12.70 -9.32
N ILE A 198 -0.79 12.98 -9.02
CA ILE A 198 -1.17 13.88 -7.92
C ILE A 198 -1.15 13.06 -6.63
N GLY A 199 -0.21 13.36 -5.73
CA GLY A 199 -0.02 12.64 -4.46
C GLY A 199 -0.84 13.19 -3.31
N ASP A 200 -0.96 12.36 -2.26
CA ASP A 200 -1.52 12.68 -0.94
C ASP A 200 -2.91 13.32 -0.98
N VAL A 201 -3.78 12.86 -1.89
CA VAL A 201 -5.15 13.36 -1.98
C VAL A 201 -5.99 12.76 -0.85
N ALA A 202 -6.40 13.61 0.08
CA ALA A 202 -7.19 13.21 1.25
C ALA A 202 -8.51 12.55 0.83
N THR A 203 -8.70 11.30 1.20
CA THR A 203 -9.83 10.48 0.76
C THR A 203 -11.19 10.97 1.29
N HIS A 204 -11.21 11.61 2.46
CA HIS A 204 -12.45 12.13 3.06
C HIS A 204 -13.01 13.37 2.36
N ASP A 205 -12.21 14.05 1.55
CA ASP A 205 -12.63 15.24 0.77
C ASP A 205 -13.02 14.82 -0.66
N ALA A 206 -14.31 14.56 -0.86
CA ALA A 206 -14.85 14.15 -2.16
C ALA A 206 -14.60 15.21 -3.25
N ARG A 207 -14.62 16.52 -2.90
CA ARG A 207 -14.36 17.61 -3.84
C ARG A 207 -12.92 17.58 -4.33
N ALA A 208 -11.97 17.45 -3.38
CA ALA A 208 -10.54 17.37 -3.73
C ALA A 208 -10.23 16.12 -4.55
N LEU A 209 -10.79 14.96 -4.18
CA LEU A 209 -10.61 13.71 -4.90
C LEU A 209 -11.17 13.79 -6.33
N LEU A 210 -12.38 14.31 -6.52
CA LEU A 210 -12.96 14.53 -7.85
C LEU A 210 -12.16 15.53 -8.68
N ALA A 211 -11.72 16.64 -8.07
CA ALA A 211 -10.90 17.61 -8.76
C ALA A 211 -9.58 17.00 -9.27
N ALA A 212 -8.95 16.14 -8.47
CA ALA A 212 -7.73 15.43 -8.84
C ALA A 212 -8.00 14.41 -9.96
N LEU A 213 -9.03 13.56 -9.82
CA LEU A 213 -9.41 12.57 -10.82
C LEU A 213 -9.77 13.19 -12.17
N ASN A 214 -10.41 14.36 -12.17
CA ASN A 214 -10.84 15.08 -13.37
C ASN A 214 -9.81 16.08 -13.91
N SER A 215 -8.62 16.20 -13.31
CA SER A 215 -7.63 17.21 -13.60
C SER A 215 -6.95 17.08 -14.96
N GLY A 216 -6.92 15.87 -15.53
CA GLY A 216 -6.13 15.55 -16.72
C GLY A 216 -4.71 15.05 -16.40
N ALA A 217 -4.32 14.94 -15.13
CA ALA A 217 -3.13 14.19 -14.71
C ALA A 217 -3.25 12.71 -15.09
N GLN A 218 -2.13 12.00 -15.20
CA GLN A 218 -2.12 10.59 -15.54
C GLN A 218 -2.50 9.71 -14.35
N GLY A 219 -2.11 10.11 -13.13
CA GLY A 219 -2.38 9.35 -11.93
C GLY A 219 -2.84 10.23 -10.76
N VAL A 220 -3.51 9.59 -9.81
CA VAL A 220 -3.94 10.17 -8.53
C VAL A 220 -3.72 9.15 -7.44
N GLN A 221 -3.07 9.56 -6.36
CA GLN A 221 -2.94 8.77 -5.15
C GLN A 221 -4.04 9.16 -4.16
N ALA A 222 -5.05 8.31 -4.03
CA ALA A 222 -6.08 8.43 -2.99
C ALA A 222 -5.52 7.90 -1.67
N ASP A 223 -5.31 8.79 -0.72
CA ASP A 223 -4.42 8.55 0.39
C ASP A 223 -5.14 8.37 1.72
N PHE A 224 -4.95 7.22 2.36
CA PHE A 224 -5.37 6.92 3.73
C PHE A 224 -4.22 7.03 4.74
N ASP A 225 -2.99 7.27 4.29
CA ASP A 225 -1.80 7.35 5.13
C ASP A 225 -1.44 8.83 5.44
N ASP A 226 -0.44 9.41 4.79
CA ASP A 226 0.07 10.74 5.16
C ASP A 226 -0.90 11.89 4.87
N GLY A 227 -1.69 11.81 3.81
CA GLY A 227 -2.69 12.83 3.44
C GLY A 227 -4.00 12.74 4.23
N HIS A 228 -4.13 11.76 5.12
CA HIS A 228 -5.37 11.47 5.85
C HIS A 228 -5.21 11.68 7.35
N CYS A 229 -6.22 12.25 8.00
CA CYS A 229 -6.32 12.23 9.45
C CYS A 229 -7.29 11.11 9.85
N PRO A 230 -6.85 10.04 10.53
CA PRO A 230 -7.60 8.81 10.71
C PRO A 230 -8.61 8.90 11.87
N THR A 231 -9.46 9.93 11.89
CA THR A 231 -10.64 9.94 12.74
C THR A 231 -11.70 9.00 12.17
N TRP A 232 -12.55 8.43 13.03
CA TRP A 232 -13.59 7.52 12.58
C TRP A 232 -14.52 8.12 11.51
N GLU A 233 -14.91 9.38 11.72
CA GLU A 233 -15.71 10.12 10.73
C GLU A 233 -15.02 10.19 9.36
N ARG A 234 -13.73 10.57 9.34
CA ARG A 234 -12.98 10.69 8.09
C ARG A 234 -12.66 9.34 7.46
N THR A 235 -12.43 8.31 8.26
CA THR A 235 -12.25 6.94 7.76
C THR A 235 -13.50 6.45 7.03
N ILE A 236 -14.70 6.63 7.61
CA ILE A 236 -15.97 6.28 6.95
C ILE A 236 -16.15 7.06 5.65
N LEU A 237 -15.94 8.39 5.72
CA LEU A 237 -16.06 9.26 4.54
C LEU A 237 -15.06 8.87 3.45
N GLY A 238 -13.82 8.62 3.83
CA GLY A 238 -12.74 8.26 2.89
C GLY A 238 -12.98 6.93 2.20
N LEU A 239 -13.37 5.92 2.97
CA LEU A 239 -13.70 4.60 2.42
C LEU A 239 -14.88 4.68 1.45
N ASP A 240 -15.97 5.36 1.83
CA ASP A 240 -17.12 5.51 0.94
C ASP A 240 -16.74 6.28 -0.34
N ASN A 241 -16.04 7.40 -0.23
CA ASN A 241 -15.61 8.18 -1.39
C ASN A 241 -14.72 7.38 -2.34
N VAL A 242 -13.71 6.67 -1.80
CA VAL A 242 -12.80 5.86 -2.62
C VAL A 242 -13.53 4.69 -3.26
N ILE A 243 -14.39 3.99 -2.53
CA ILE A 243 -15.22 2.92 -3.10
C ILE A 243 -16.11 3.45 -4.22
N GLN A 244 -16.78 4.61 -4.01
CA GLN A 244 -17.59 5.22 -5.06
C GLN A 244 -16.75 5.66 -6.27
N ALA A 245 -15.53 6.16 -6.06
CA ALA A 245 -14.60 6.48 -7.13
C ALA A 245 -14.17 5.22 -7.90
N CYS A 246 -13.80 4.15 -7.20
CA CYS A 246 -13.47 2.85 -7.78
C CYS A 246 -14.62 2.27 -8.61
N LEU A 247 -15.86 2.54 -8.21
CA LEU A 247 -17.07 2.14 -8.95
C LEU A 247 -17.42 3.10 -10.11
N GLY A 248 -16.70 4.23 -10.27
CA GLY A 248 -17.01 5.27 -11.26
C GLY A 248 -18.25 6.08 -10.92
N LYS A 249 -18.67 6.12 -9.66
CA LYS A 249 -19.92 6.71 -9.17
C LYS A 249 -19.73 7.90 -8.23
N LEU A 250 -18.49 8.32 -7.96
CA LEU A 250 -18.26 9.42 -7.04
C LEU A 250 -18.83 10.72 -7.61
N THR A 251 -19.64 11.38 -6.79
CA THR A 251 -20.22 12.70 -7.07
C THR A 251 -20.02 13.63 -5.87
N TYR A 252 -20.00 14.91 -6.13
CA TYR A 252 -19.97 15.96 -5.12
C TYR A 252 -20.97 17.04 -5.49
N THR A 253 -21.83 17.44 -4.55
CA THR A 253 -22.71 18.57 -4.72
C THR A 253 -22.13 19.76 -3.97
N ASP A 254 -21.85 20.84 -4.68
CA ASP A 254 -21.40 22.09 -4.08
C ASP A 254 -22.57 22.71 -3.30
N GLN A 255 -22.35 22.96 -2.02
CA GLN A 255 -23.42 23.42 -1.11
C GLN A 255 -23.82 24.88 -1.33
N GLU A 256 -22.95 25.68 -1.98
CA GLU A 256 -23.20 27.09 -2.23
C GLU A 256 -23.96 27.29 -3.55
N THR A 257 -23.54 26.54 -4.57
CA THR A 257 -24.07 26.69 -5.95
C THR A 257 -25.14 25.66 -6.31
N GLY A 258 -25.21 24.56 -5.57
CA GLY A 258 -26.04 23.38 -5.94
C GLY A 258 -25.52 22.60 -7.14
N GLU A 259 -24.35 22.96 -7.70
CA GLU A 259 -23.75 22.26 -8.81
C GLU A 259 -23.33 20.83 -8.42
N VAL A 260 -23.66 19.85 -9.28
CA VAL A 260 -23.25 18.47 -9.10
C VAL A 260 -22.05 18.17 -9.99
N VAL A 261 -20.91 17.90 -9.38
CA VAL A 261 -19.69 17.45 -10.06
C VAL A 261 -19.63 15.93 -10.00
N SER A 262 -19.39 15.29 -11.13
CA SER A 262 -19.26 13.83 -11.26
C SER A 262 -17.90 13.44 -11.84
N MET A 263 -17.50 12.19 -11.64
CA MET A 263 -16.33 11.63 -12.34
C MET A 263 -16.54 11.69 -13.86
N LYS A 264 -15.46 12.00 -14.57
CA LYS A 264 -15.39 11.78 -16.02
C LYS A 264 -15.40 10.29 -16.34
N ARG A 265 -15.55 9.95 -17.63
CA ARG A 265 -15.41 8.56 -18.09
C ARG A 265 -14.03 8.01 -17.72
N ASP A 266 -13.92 6.70 -17.59
CA ASP A 266 -12.65 6.04 -17.22
C ASP A 266 -11.49 6.41 -18.16
N SER A 267 -11.75 6.59 -19.45
CA SER A 267 -10.74 7.03 -20.43
C SER A 267 -10.21 8.44 -20.18
N ASP A 268 -11.00 9.29 -19.56
CA ASP A 268 -10.76 10.73 -19.41
C ASP A 268 -10.39 11.11 -17.98
N SER A 269 -10.46 10.16 -17.05
CA SER A 269 -10.09 10.31 -15.65
C SER A 269 -8.65 9.86 -15.42
N ALA A 270 -7.96 10.47 -14.47
CA ALA A 270 -6.67 9.99 -13.99
C ALA A 270 -6.80 8.55 -13.43
N VAL A 271 -5.73 7.79 -13.54
CA VAL A 271 -5.64 6.46 -12.89
C VAL A 271 -5.59 6.64 -11.39
N MET A 272 -6.54 6.05 -10.67
CA MET A 272 -6.52 6.10 -9.22
C MET A 272 -5.73 4.92 -8.66
N MET A 273 -4.76 5.23 -7.80
CA MET A 273 -4.05 4.27 -6.96
C MET A 273 -4.37 4.58 -5.50
N SER A 274 -4.97 3.64 -4.80
CA SER A 274 -5.27 3.82 -3.38
C SER A 274 -4.04 3.52 -2.53
N ARG A 275 -3.72 4.38 -1.56
CA ARG A 275 -2.66 4.12 -0.58
C ARG A 275 -3.31 3.76 0.76
N PRO A 276 -3.39 2.47 1.12
CA PRO A 276 -3.83 2.05 2.44
C PRO A 276 -2.91 2.60 3.52
N ARG A 277 -3.40 2.71 4.74
CA ARG A 277 -2.58 3.06 5.91
C ARG A 277 -1.38 2.14 6.06
N ALA A 278 -0.29 2.65 6.59
CA ALA A 278 0.91 1.87 6.85
C ALA A 278 0.72 0.83 7.97
N TRP A 279 1.63 -0.16 8.06
CA TRP A 279 1.60 -1.25 9.03
C TRP A 279 1.63 -0.81 10.51
N ASN A 280 2.09 0.40 10.79
CA ASN A 280 2.14 0.96 12.15
C ASN A 280 0.83 1.60 12.60
N MET A 281 -0.17 1.72 11.72
CA MET A 281 -1.46 2.36 12.02
C MET A 281 -2.53 1.32 12.29
N ARG A 282 -3.16 1.41 13.48
CA ARG A 282 -4.28 0.54 13.86
C ARG A 282 -5.61 1.26 13.68
N GLU A 283 -6.62 0.49 13.27
CA GLU A 283 -8.01 0.93 13.26
C GLU A 283 -8.67 0.56 14.59
N ARG A 284 -8.72 1.54 15.48
CA ARG A 284 -9.25 1.35 16.85
C ARG A 284 -10.76 1.15 16.91
N HIS A 285 -11.46 1.45 15.82
CA HIS A 285 -12.91 1.30 15.72
C HIS A 285 -13.33 -0.06 15.16
N MET A 286 -12.39 -0.94 14.87
CA MET A 286 -12.65 -2.31 14.47
C MET A 286 -11.75 -3.28 15.22
N MET A 287 -12.35 -4.32 15.79
CA MET A 287 -11.65 -5.40 16.47
C MET A 287 -12.02 -6.75 15.88
N VAL A 288 -11.03 -7.63 15.77
CA VAL A 288 -11.21 -9.03 15.38
C VAL A 288 -10.47 -9.88 16.40
N ALA A 289 -11.16 -10.89 16.94
CA ALA A 289 -10.63 -11.75 17.99
C ALA A 289 -10.04 -10.99 19.20
N GLY A 290 -10.71 -9.90 19.60
CA GLY A 290 -10.31 -9.07 20.75
C GLY A 290 -9.10 -8.15 20.51
N ARG A 291 -8.60 -8.05 19.27
CA ARG A 291 -7.46 -7.18 18.90
C ARG A 291 -7.85 -6.13 17.89
N GLU A 292 -7.29 -4.91 18.04
CA GLU A 292 -7.43 -3.83 17.05
C GLU A 292 -6.86 -4.29 15.70
N VAL A 293 -7.61 -4.05 14.63
CA VAL A 293 -7.20 -4.40 13.26
C VAL A 293 -6.19 -3.37 12.74
N LEU A 294 -5.25 -3.80 11.90
CA LEU A 294 -4.40 -2.86 11.17
C LEU A 294 -5.22 -2.06 10.15
N GLY A 295 -5.00 -0.75 10.12
CA GLY A 295 -5.65 0.14 9.17
C GLY A 295 -5.44 -0.29 7.72
N ALA A 296 -4.23 -0.77 7.39
CA ALA A 296 -3.90 -1.32 6.08
C ALA A 296 -4.87 -2.41 5.63
N MET A 297 -5.23 -3.31 6.54
CA MET A 297 -6.13 -4.44 6.25
C MET A 297 -7.57 -3.97 6.04
N VAL A 298 -8.03 -3.00 6.86
CA VAL A 298 -9.37 -2.41 6.71
C VAL A 298 -9.52 -1.69 5.39
N ASP A 299 -8.58 -0.79 5.08
CA ASP A 299 -8.63 0.05 3.88
C ASP A 299 -8.57 -0.81 2.62
N PHE A 300 -7.59 -1.70 2.54
CA PHE A 300 -7.40 -2.59 1.39
C PHE A 300 -8.59 -3.54 1.20
N ALA A 301 -8.99 -4.24 2.27
CA ALA A 301 -10.02 -5.26 2.17
C ALA A 301 -11.39 -4.70 1.78
N LEU A 302 -11.79 -3.56 2.37
CA LEU A 302 -13.09 -2.94 2.06
C LEU A 302 -13.11 -2.40 0.61
N ILE A 303 -12.03 -1.78 0.13
CA ILE A 303 -11.94 -1.33 -1.26
C ILE A 303 -12.02 -2.53 -2.20
N MET A 304 -11.27 -3.59 -1.95
CA MET A 304 -11.26 -4.77 -2.79
C MET A 304 -12.61 -5.49 -2.79
N PHE A 305 -13.23 -5.67 -1.62
CA PHE A 305 -14.51 -6.34 -1.51
C PHE A 305 -15.61 -5.64 -2.33
N HIS A 306 -15.70 -4.30 -2.19
CA HIS A 306 -16.77 -3.53 -2.84
C HIS A 306 -16.51 -3.22 -4.31
N ALA A 307 -15.26 -3.08 -4.71
CA ALA A 307 -14.94 -2.52 -6.02
C ALA A 307 -13.93 -3.33 -6.84
N GLY A 308 -13.25 -4.33 -6.28
CA GLY A 308 -12.19 -5.08 -6.94
C GLY A 308 -12.61 -5.67 -8.29
N GLN A 309 -13.74 -6.38 -8.32
CA GLN A 309 -14.29 -6.97 -9.55
C GLN A 309 -14.67 -5.91 -10.59
N SER A 310 -15.31 -4.82 -10.14
CA SER A 310 -15.69 -3.72 -11.04
C SER A 310 -14.48 -3.03 -11.65
N MET A 311 -13.46 -2.73 -10.84
CA MET A 311 -12.21 -2.13 -11.32
C MET A 311 -11.51 -3.02 -12.34
N HIS A 312 -11.42 -4.32 -12.06
CA HIS A 312 -10.81 -5.28 -12.98
C HIS A 312 -11.59 -5.33 -14.32
N THR A 313 -12.90 -5.51 -14.28
CA THR A 313 -13.75 -5.62 -15.48
C THR A 313 -13.67 -4.36 -16.34
N ARG A 314 -13.58 -3.18 -15.74
CA ARG A 314 -13.45 -1.90 -16.43
C ARG A 314 -12.01 -1.58 -16.87
N GLY A 315 -11.03 -2.38 -16.45
CA GLY A 315 -9.60 -2.16 -16.75
C GLY A 315 -8.99 -0.92 -16.08
N VAL A 316 -9.59 -0.45 -14.97
CA VAL A 316 -9.14 0.74 -14.23
C VAL A 316 -8.41 0.46 -12.92
N GLY A 317 -8.20 -0.78 -12.61
CA GLY A 317 -7.57 -1.25 -11.38
C GLY A 317 -7.75 -2.76 -11.19
N PRO A 318 -7.55 -3.27 -9.96
CA PRO A 318 -7.20 -2.54 -8.72
C PRO A 318 -5.71 -2.20 -8.63
N PHE A 319 -5.41 -0.95 -8.28
CA PHE A 319 -4.04 -0.44 -8.17
C PHE A 319 -3.82 0.25 -6.82
N PHE A 320 -2.64 -0.01 -6.21
CA PHE A 320 -2.30 0.46 -4.87
C PHE A 320 -0.92 1.07 -4.81
N TYR A 321 -0.72 1.99 -3.84
CA TYR A 321 0.58 2.35 -3.31
C TYR A 321 0.79 1.65 -1.98
N LEU A 322 1.99 1.11 -1.75
CA LEU A 322 2.36 0.42 -0.52
C LEU A 322 3.42 1.25 0.20
N SER A 323 3.00 1.91 1.28
CA SER A 323 3.84 2.82 2.05
C SER A 323 4.59 2.14 3.18
N LYS A 324 5.68 2.76 3.59
CA LYS A 324 6.46 2.45 4.80
C LYS A 324 6.88 0.98 4.93
N VAL A 325 7.15 0.36 3.79
CA VAL A 325 7.73 -0.99 3.70
C VAL A 325 9.22 -0.90 4.07
N GLU A 326 9.67 -1.74 5.00
CA GLU A 326 11.07 -1.76 5.47
C GLU A 326 11.88 -2.91 4.88
N THR A 327 11.24 -4.05 4.60
CA THR A 327 11.92 -5.28 4.18
C THR A 327 11.22 -6.01 3.03
N HIS A 328 11.94 -6.90 2.38
CA HIS A 328 11.36 -7.75 1.34
C HIS A 328 10.36 -8.78 1.90
N GLN A 329 10.45 -9.16 3.17
CA GLN A 329 9.47 -10.03 3.83
C GLN A 329 8.10 -9.34 3.92
N GLU A 330 8.07 -8.03 4.16
CA GLU A 330 6.84 -7.24 4.16
C GLU A 330 6.24 -7.14 2.75
N ALA A 331 7.09 -7.02 1.74
CA ALA A 331 6.65 -7.08 0.35
C ALA A 331 6.08 -8.46 -0.02
N ARG A 332 6.67 -9.55 0.49
CA ARG A 332 6.12 -10.91 0.37
C ARG A 332 4.76 -11.02 1.04
N LEU A 333 4.60 -10.49 2.24
CA LEU A 333 3.32 -10.46 2.94
C LEU A 333 2.24 -9.75 2.12
N TRP A 334 2.54 -8.60 1.51
CA TRP A 334 1.62 -7.94 0.58
C TRP A 334 1.30 -8.81 -0.64
N ASN A 335 2.28 -9.49 -1.21
CA ASN A 335 2.07 -10.43 -2.32
C ASN A 335 1.13 -11.57 -1.94
N ASP A 336 1.26 -12.10 -0.73
CA ASP A 336 0.41 -13.17 -0.21
C ASP A 336 -1.02 -12.66 0.06
N ILE A 337 -1.17 -11.46 0.60
CA ILE A 337 -2.47 -10.79 0.78
C ILE A 337 -3.14 -10.56 -0.58
N PHE A 338 -2.42 -10.08 -1.58
CA PHE A 338 -2.96 -9.88 -2.93
C PHE A 338 -3.40 -11.19 -3.55
N THR A 339 -2.57 -12.22 -3.48
CA THR A 339 -2.87 -13.55 -4.01
C THR A 339 -4.09 -14.17 -3.31
N TRP A 340 -4.18 -14.07 -1.99
CA TRP A 340 -5.33 -14.54 -1.22
C TRP A 340 -6.61 -13.79 -1.61
N THR A 341 -6.51 -12.47 -1.79
CA THR A 341 -7.64 -11.61 -2.17
C THR A 341 -8.15 -11.94 -3.57
N GLU A 342 -7.23 -12.11 -4.53
CA GLU A 342 -7.58 -12.53 -5.89
C GLU A 342 -8.32 -13.86 -5.90
N GLN A 343 -7.86 -14.84 -5.14
CA GLN A 343 -8.52 -16.14 -5.01
C GLN A 343 -9.92 -16.02 -4.39
N ARG A 344 -10.05 -15.23 -3.31
CA ARG A 344 -11.32 -15.07 -2.60
C ARG A 344 -12.38 -14.30 -3.36
N LEU A 345 -11.95 -13.37 -4.21
CA LEU A 345 -12.83 -12.55 -5.06
C LEU A 345 -12.92 -13.07 -6.49
N GLU A 346 -12.38 -14.26 -6.78
CA GLU A 346 -12.37 -14.90 -8.11
C GLU A 346 -11.79 -13.97 -9.20
N LEU A 347 -10.74 -13.22 -8.83
CA LEU A 347 -10.01 -12.33 -9.72
C LEU A 347 -8.83 -13.06 -10.38
N PRO A 348 -8.45 -12.70 -11.60
CA PRO A 348 -7.26 -13.24 -12.24
C PRO A 348 -6.00 -12.94 -11.44
N ARG A 349 -5.10 -13.93 -11.33
CA ARG A 349 -3.83 -13.75 -10.63
C ARG A 349 -2.99 -12.64 -11.25
N GLY A 350 -2.50 -11.74 -10.42
CA GLY A 350 -1.68 -10.61 -10.85
C GLY A 350 -2.47 -9.43 -11.40
N CYS A 351 -3.80 -9.41 -11.27
CA CYS A 351 -4.60 -8.25 -11.64
C CYS A 351 -4.45 -7.10 -10.64
N ILE A 352 -4.22 -7.40 -9.37
CA ILE A 352 -3.86 -6.38 -8.37
C ILE A 352 -2.45 -5.90 -8.64
N LYS A 353 -2.25 -4.58 -8.69
CA LYS A 353 -0.91 -3.99 -8.87
C LYS A 353 -0.58 -3.04 -7.73
N GLY A 354 0.63 -3.19 -7.18
CA GLY A 354 1.16 -2.35 -6.10
C GLY A 354 2.46 -1.66 -6.50
N CYS A 355 2.54 -0.36 -6.30
CA CYS A 355 3.77 0.42 -6.37
C CYS A 355 4.30 0.60 -4.94
N VAL A 356 5.51 0.13 -4.67
CA VAL A 356 6.12 0.26 -3.34
C VAL A 356 6.85 1.58 -3.23
N LEU A 357 6.56 2.34 -2.18
CA LEU A 357 7.33 3.52 -1.79
C LEU A 357 8.61 3.05 -1.10
N ILE A 358 9.75 3.23 -1.76
CA ILE A 358 11.06 3.04 -1.14
C ILE A 358 11.38 4.32 -0.38
N GLU A 359 10.83 4.41 0.80
CA GLU A 359 10.85 5.59 1.65
C GLU A 359 11.40 5.31 3.06
N ASN A 360 12.01 4.15 3.22
CA ASN A 360 12.74 3.77 4.42
C ASN A 360 14.18 3.42 4.05
N VAL A 361 15.13 3.88 4.87
CA VAL A 361 16.55 3.64 4.62
C VAL A 361 16.88 2.14 4.54
N LEU A 362 16.21 1.29 5.30
CA LEU A 362 16.39 -0.17 5.26
C LEU A 362 15.89 -0.74 3.92
N ALA A 363 14.72 -0.33 3.48
CA ALA A 363 14.13 -0.76 2.21
C ALA A 363 15.02 -0.43 1.01
N SER A 364 15.83 0.64 1.07
CA SER A 364 16.73 1.00 -0.03
C SER A 364 17.82 -0.05 -0.28
N PHE A 365 18.22 -0.80 0.75
CA PHE A 365 19.16 -1.93 0.61
C PHE A 365 18.49 -3.21 0.11
N GLU A 366 17.17 -3.32 0.25
CA GLU A 366 16.38 -4.48 -0.13
C GLU A 366 15.45 -4.19 -1.32
N ALA A 367 15.62 -3.05 -2.02
CA ALA A 367 14.71 -2.60 -3.07
C ALA A 367 14.55 -3.61 -4.23
N GLU A 368 15.63 -4.32 -4.57
CA GLU A 368 15.57 -5.35 -5.63
C GLU A 368 14.84 -6.60 -5.16
N GLU A 369 15.02 -7.01 -3.92
CA GLU A 369 14.31 -8.10 -3.27
C GLU A 369 12.82 -7.77 -3.07
N ILE A 370 12.50 -6.56 -2.65
CA ILE A 370 11.12 -6.04 -2.55
C ILE A 370 10.41 -6.18 -3.91
N LEU A 371 11.07 -5.71 -4.96
CA LEU A 371 10.52 -5.80 -6.32
C LEU A 371 10.37 -7.27 -6.79
N TYR A 372 11.28 -8.15 -6.38
CA TYR A 372 11.23 -9.58 -6.69
C TYR A 372 10.06 -10.28 -6.03
N GLU A 373 9.81 -10.02 -4.76
CA GLU A 373 8.69 -10.62 -4.03
C GLU A 373 7.35 -10.21 -4.68
N LEU A 374 7.22 -8.97 -5.07
CA LEU A 374 6.02 -8.45 -5.72
C LEU A 374 6.01 -8.58 -7.25
N ARG A 375 6.96 -9.26 -7.89
CA ARG A 375 7.14 -9.22 -9.35
C ARG A 375 5.89 -9.53 -10.19
N THR A 376 4.96 -10.32 -9.67
CA THR A 376 3.66 -10.60 -10.32
C THR A 376 2.69 -9.44 -10.17
N HIS A 377 2.72 -8.76 -9.04
CA HIS A 377 1.80 -7.69 -8.65
C HIS A 377 2.44 -6.29 -8.70
N SER A 378 3.67 -6.15 -9.21
CA SER A 378 4.36 -4.87 -9.17
C SER A 378 3.81 -3.87 -10.17
N ALA A 379 3.63 -2.63 -9.70
CA ALA A 379 3.45 -1.42 -10.52
C ALA A 379 4.70 -0.54 -10.53
N GLY A 380 5.85 -1.04 -10.07
CA GLY A 380 7.11 -0.32 -9.95
C GLY A 380 7.45 0.10 -8.53
N LEU A 381 8.44 0.98 -8.41
CA LEU A 381 8.88 1.57 -7.16
C LEU A 381 8.77 3.10 -7.21
N ASN A 382 8.56 3.71 -6.07
CA ASN A 382 8.52 5.17 -5.90
C ASN A 382 9.64 5.63 -4.97
N CYS A 383 10.25 6.78 -5.26
CA CYS A 383 11.27 7.41 -4.42
C CYS A 383 10.62 8.40 -3.44
N GLY A 384 10.19 7.93 -2.26
CA GLY A 384 9.60 8.76 -1.20
C GLY A 384 10.67 9.50 -0.39
N MET A 385 11.19 10.60 -0.90
CA MET A 385 12.37 11.31 -0.35
C MET A 385 12.18 11.85 1.07
N TRP A 386 10.99 12.30 1.42
CA TRP A 386 10.74 12.93 2.73
C TRP A 386 10.78 11.90 3.85
N ASP A 387 10.06 10.81 3.69
CA ASP A 387 10.09 9.68 4.63
C ASP A 387 11.45 8.98 4.62
N TYR A 388 12.13 8.91 3.47
CA TYR A 388 13.49 8.37 3.41
C TYR A 388 14.45 9.15 4.33
N ALA A 389 14.44 10.48 4.23
CA ALA A 389 15.26 11.34 5.10
C ALA A 389 14.82 11.21 6.57
N ALA A 390 13.52 11.19 6.84
CA ALA A 390 12.99 11.01 8.18
C ALA A 390 13.37 9.64 8.77
N SER A 391 13.32 8.57 7.98
CA SER A 391 13.73 7.23 8.41
C SER A 391 15.23 7.17 8.72
N PHE A 392 16.06 7.83 7.90
CA PHE A 392 17.49 7.94 8.16
C PHE A 392 17.75 8.57 9.53
N ILE A 393 17.12 9.72 9.80
CA ILE A 393 17.23 10.40 11.08
C ILE A 393 16.76 9.50 12.24
N ALA A 394 15.61 8.85 12.08
CA ALA A 394 15.03 8.00 13.12
C ALA A 394 15.85 6.74 13.41
N LYS A 395 16.29 6.03 12.37
CA LYS A 395 17.04 4.77 12.52
C LYS A 395 18.47 4.99 13.05
N PHE A 396 19.09 6.13 12.74
CA PHE A 396 20.47 6.43 13.18
C PHE A 396 20.56 7.46 14.32
N ARG A 397 19.45 7.80 14.98
CA ARG A 397 19.40 8.82 16.05
C ARG A 397 20.39 8.61 17.22
N HIS A 398 20.84 7.38 17.45
CA HIS A 398 21.78 7.03 18.51
C HIS A 398 23.25 7.06 18.07
N ARG A 399 23.54 7.52 16.84
CA ARG A 399 24.85 7.52 16.23
C ARG A 399 25.28 8.94 15.87
N PRO A 400 26.17 9.57 16.67
CA PRO A 400 26.61 10.95 16.41
C PRO A 400 27.19 11.15 15.00
N GLU A 401 27.86 10.14 14.45
CA GLU A 401 28.48 10.17 13.13
C GLU A 401 27.46 10.23 11.96
N PHE A 402 26.20 9.92 12.23
CA PHE A 402 25.11 9.98 11.25
C PHE A 402 24.14 11.15 11.47
N VAL A 403 24.41 12.01 12.44
CA VAL A 403 23.57 13.20 12.66
C VAL A 403 23.69 14.12 11.46
N LEU A 404 22.54 14.35 10.81
CA LEU A 404 22.48 15.26 9.68
C LEU A 404 22.51 16.71 10.16
N PRO A 405 23.10 17.63 9.38
CA PRO A 405 22.95 19.07 9.60
C PRO A 405 21.49 19.50 9.46
N ASP A 406 21.23 20.82 9.59
CA ASP A 406 19.87 21.36 9.38
C ASP A 406 19.30 20.86 8.04
N ARG A 407 18.27 20.03 8.15
CA ARG A 407 17.66 19.36 6.99
C ARG A 407 17.06 20.32 6.00
N SER A 408 16.60 21.50 6.44
CA SER A 408 16.03 22.52 5.56
C SER A 408 17.03 23.06 4.53
N VAL A 409 18.31 22.94 4.88
CA VAL A 409 19.42 23.44 4.04
C VAL A 409 20.11 22.30 3.31
N TYR A 410 20.30 21.14 3.98
CA TYR A 410 21.20 20.09 3.49
C TYR A 410 20.47 18.85 2.93
N VAL A 411 19.21 18.63 3.31
CA VAL A 411 18.45 17.46 2.83
C VAL A 411 17.65 17.85 1.59
N ASN A 412 18.26 17.67 0.43
CA ASN A 412 17.67 17.85 -0.87
C ASN A 412 18.17 16.75 -1.82
N MET A 413 17.62 16.67 -3.04
CA MET A 413 18.00 15.64 -4.00
C MET A 413 19.42 15.78 -4.57
N ASP A 414 20.10 16.91 -4.32
CA ASP A 414 21.52 17.12 -4.66
C ASP A 414 22.47 16.55 -3.59
N ALA A 415 21.97 16.24 -2.38
CA ALA A 415 22.75 15.58 -1.35
C ALA A 415 23.20 14.18 -1.81
N HIS A 416 24.46 13.83 -1.54
CA HIS A 416 25.04 12.58 -2.06
C HIS A 416 24.22 11.33 -1.72
N PHE A 417 23.77 11.19 -0.45
CA PHE A 417 23.00 10.01 -0.04
C PHE A 417 21.62 9.94 -0.70
N MET A 418 20.98 11.07 -0.97
CA MET A 418 19.70 11.16 -1.66
C MET A 418 19.84 10.79 -3.14
N ARG A 419 20.90 11.26 -3.81
CA ARG A 419 21.21 10.87 -5.20
C ARG A 419 21.51 9.38 -5.30
N ALA A 420 22.37 8.87 -4.41
CA ALA A 420 22.73 7.45 -4.40
C ALA A 420 21.51 6.56 -4.22
N TYR A 421 20.60 6.93 -3.34
CA TYR A 421 19.32 6.27 -3.11
C TYR A 421 18.46 6.28 -4.39
N ARG A 422 18.18 7.45 -4.95
CA ARG A 422 17.40 7.61 -6.18
C ARG A 422 17.98 6.81 -7.33
N ASP A 423 19.27 6.96 -7.60
CA ASP A 423 19.95 6.31 -8.73
C ASP A 423 19.94 4.78 -8.56
N ASN A 424 20.02 4.28 -7.33
CA ASN A 424 19.90 2.85 -7.04
C ASN A 424 18.49 2.34 -7.37
N VAL A 425 17.42 3.03 -6.95
CA VAL A 425 16.04 2.65 -7.24
C VAL A 425 15.77 2.66 -8.74
N ILE A 426 16.16 3.72 -9.45
CA ILE A 426 16.01 3.83 -10.91
C ILE A 426 16.73 2.68 -11.61
N ARG A 427 17.99 2.42 -11.24
CA ARG A 427 18.79 1.33 -11.82
C ARG A 427 18.15 -0.04 -11.65
N ILE A 428 17.60 -0.31 -10.45
CA ILE A 428 16.91 -1.56 -10.14
C ILE A 428 15.65 -1.68 -11.01
N CYS A 429 14.81 -0.65 -11.03
CA CYS A 429 13.58 -0.65 -11.81
C CYS A 429 13.84 -0.88 -13.28
N HIS A 430 14.75 -0.13 -13.92
CA HIS A 430 15.08 -0.29 -15.33
C HIS A 430 15.63 -1.69 -15.63
N ARG A 431 16.51 -2.20 -14.76
CA ARG A 431 17.03 -3.56 -14.91
C ARG A 431 15.91 -4.61 -14.90
N ARG A 432 14.85 -4.40 -14.11
CA ARG A 432 13.77 -5.36 -13.90
C ARG A 432 12.52 -5.09 -14.75
N GLY A 433 12.59 -4.10 -15.66
CA GLY A 433 11.48 -3.74 -16.53
C GLY A 433 10.32 -3.10 -15.78
N ALA A 434 10.61 -2.48 -14.64
CA ALA A 434 9.65 -1.78 -13.79
C ALA A 434 9.77 -0.26 -14.00
N PRO A 435 8.68 0.51 -13.87
CA PRO A 435 8.78 1.96 -13.77
C PRO A 435 9.37 2.38 -12.42
N ALA A 436 10.13 3.47 -12.44
CA ALA A 436 10.52 4.22 -11.26
C ALA A 436 9.78 5.55 -11.28
N THR A 437 9.06 5.88 -10.19
CA THR A 437 8.38 7.16 -10.05
C THR A 437 9.12 8.04 -9.05
N GLY A 438 9.13 9.34 -9.28
CA GLY A 438 9.71 10.32 -8.38
C GLY A 438 8.88 10.51 -7.12
N GLY A 439 9.48 11.15 -6.13
CA GLY A 439 8.80 11.60 -4.93
C GLY A 439 8.05 12.92 -5.16
N MET A 440 7.48 13.42 -4.08
CA MET A 440 6.74 14.67 -4.08
C MET A 440 7.68 15.87 -4.21
N SER A 441 7.33 16.84 -5.05
CA SER A 441 8.05 18.11 -5.10
C SER A 441 7.95 18.86 -3.77
N PRO A 442 9.07 19.40 -3.23
CA PRO A 442 9.04 20.18 -2.00
C PRO A 442 8.41 21.58 -2.21
N VAL A 443 8.29 22.00 -3.47
CA VAL A 443 7.78 23.33 -3.81
C VAL A 443 6.31 23.24 -4.16
N ALA A 444 5.45 23.50 -3.16
CA ALA A 444 4.05 23.77 -3.44
C ALA A 444 3.94 25.15 -4.11
N ARG A 445 3.49 25.20 -5.36
CA ARG A 445 3.13 26.47 -5.98
C ARG A 445 1.93 27.04 -5.22
N PRO A 446 2.04 28.20 -4.56
CA PRO A 446 0.88 28.85 -3.98
C PRO A 446 -0.11 29.14 -5.12
N GLY A 447 -1.26 28.49 -5.13
CA GLY A 447 -2.31 28.85 -6.08
C GLY A 447 -2.70 30.30 -5.84
N SER A 448 -2.71 31.12 -6.87
CA SER A 448 -3.21 32.49 -6.91
C SER A 448 -2.79 33.48 -5.79
N ASP A 449 -1.86 33.13 -4.93
CA ASP A 449 -1.32 34.07 -3.96
C ASP A 449 -0.29 35.00 -4.66
N LEU A 450 -0.78 36.13 -5.11
CA LEU A 450 0.02 37.17 -5.79
C LEU A 450 1.17 37.73 -4.95
N ARG A 451 1.25 37.38 -3.65
CA ARG A 451 2.34 37.77 -2.76
C ARG A 451 3.68 37.11 -3.07
N PHE A 452 3.66 35.97 -3.79
CA PHE A 452 4.86 35.24 -4.18
C PHE A 452 4.90 34.93 -5.69
N PRO A 453 4.78 35.96 -6.59
CA PRO A 453 4.67 35.69 -8.02
C PRO A 453 5.95 35.11 -8.65
N ASN A 454 7.07 35.15 -7.96
CA ASN A 454 8.41 34.90 -8.50
C ASN A 454 9.24 33.85 -7.74
N LEU A 455 8.62 32.93 -6.99
CA LEU A 455 9.40 31.79 -6.56
C LEU A 455 9.73 30.95 -7.81
N PRO A 456 11.00 31.00 -8.28
CA PRO A 456 11.39 30.18 -9.41
C PRO A 456 11.27 28.72 -9.02
N ILE A 457 10.24 28.07 -9.52
CA ILE A 457 10.29 26.61 -9.62
C ILE A 457 11.40 26.37 -10.62
N THR A 458 12.55 26.01 -10.13
CA THR A 458 13.67 25.74 -11.01
C THR A 458 13.33 24.45 -11.77
N ARG A 459 13.77 24.36 -13.02
CA ARG A 459 13.66 23.13 -13.82
C ARG A 459 14.19 21.91 -13.05
N ARG A 460 15.16 22.10 -12.13
CA ARG A 460 15.65 21.11 -11.16
C ARG A 460 14.57 20.54 -10.25
N ASP A 461 13.57 21.32 -9.83
CA ASP A 461 12.50 20.87 -8.95
C ASP A 461 11.45 20.04 -9.70
N ILE A 462 11.42 20.14 -11.02
CA ILE A 462 10.52 19.39 -11.92
C ILE A 462 11.23 18.14 -12.45
N ASP A 463 12.55 18.18 -12.63
CA ASP A 463 13.35 17.07 -13.15
C ASP A 463 13.79 16.07 -12.05
N MET A 464 13.30 16.23 -10.81
CA MET A 464 13.43 15.27 -9.71
C MET A 464 12.39 14.19 -9.78
#